data_5067cab347e8e21bef9e55b34d2ad3b7
#
_entry.id   5067cab347e8e21bef9e55b34d2ad3b7
#
_cell.length_a   1.000
_cell.length_b   1.000
_cell.length_c   1.000
_cell.angle_alpha   90.00
_cell.angle_beta   90.00
_cell.angle_gamma   90.00
#
_symmetry.space_group_name_H-M   'P 1'
#
loop_
_entity.id
_entity.type
_entity.pdbx_description
1 polymer ?
#
loop_
_entity_poly.entity_id
_entity_poly.type
_entity_poly.pdbx_seq_one_letter_code
_entity_poly.pdbx_strand_id
1 'polypeptide(L)'
;MEEVTKKLNTSDVDRKLLLPENSLKNLPRGQDTFLKIKDEDGIVWTFRCTIPPGGHSRPVLYGDWFLFVRQKGLKVGDIIVIVFYKQKARAAADTSGDHFEIKVKKTRN
;
A
#
# COMPACT_ATOMS: atom_id res chain seq x y z
N MET A 1 -1.49 6.42 13.33
CA MET A 1 -1.91 5.37 12.40
C MET A 1 -2.63 5.99 11.22
N GLU A 2 -2.29 5.56 10.03
CA GLU A 2 -2.99 5.97 8.82
C GLU A 2 -3.63 4.74 8.18
N GLU A 3 -4.85 4.88 7.68
CA GLU A 3 -5.57 3.81 7.02
C GLU A 3 -6.02 4.28 5.66
N VAL A 4 -5.69 3.51 4.62
CA VAL A 4 -6.03 3.84 3.24
C VAL A 4 -6.89 2.73 2.68
N THR A 5 -8.09 3.08 2.24
CA THR A 5 -9.04 2.13 1.65
C THR A 5 -9.14 2.39 0.16
N LYS A 6 -9.10 1.33 -0.63
CA LYS A 6 -9.22 1.44 -2.08
C LYS A 6 -10.10 0.32 -2.62
N LYS A 7 -11.13 0.70 -3.36
CA LYS A 7 -11.93 -0.23 -4.15
C LYS A 7 -11.23 -0.40 -5.49
N LEU A 8 -10.88 -1.63 -5.84
CA LEU A 8 -10.06 -1.92 -7.00
C LEU A 8 -10.84 -1.74 -8.30
N ASN A 9 -10.22 -1.05 -9.24
CA ASN A 9 -10.73 -0.93 -10.60
C ASN A 9 -9.91 -1.80 -11.54
N THR A 10 -10.21 -1.78 -12.83
CA THR A 10 -9.53 -2.60 -13.83
C THR A 10 -8.03 -2.33 -13.85
N SER A 11 -7.63 -1.07 -13.82
CA SER A 11 -6.23 -0.68 -13.84
C SER A 11 -5.48 -1.16 -12.61
N ASP A 12 -6.13 -1.12 -11.44
CA ASP A 12 -5.53 -1.60 -10.20
C ASP A 12 -5.22 -3.10 -10.26
N VAL A 13 -6.12 -3.87 -10.85
CA VAL A 13 -5.96 -5.32 -10.95
C VAL A 13 -4.97 -5.70 -12.06
N ASP A 14 -5.00 -5.01 -13.20
CA ASP A 14 -4.24 -5.38 -14.39
C ASP A 14 -2.85 -4.77 -14.46
N ARG A 15 -2.62 -3.66 -13.78
CA ARG A 15 -1.37 -2.90 -13.93
C ARG A 15 -0.70 -2.58 -12.61
N LYS A 16 -1.13 -1.50 -11.99
CA LYS A 16 -0.52 -1.01 -10.76
C LYS A 16 -1.59 -0.36 -9.90
N LEU A 17 -1.39 -0.40 -8.60
CA LEU A 17 -2.35 0.14 -7.66
C LEU A 17 -2.17 1.65 -7.53
N LEU A 18 -3.24 2.39 -7.77
CA LEU A 18 -3.24 3.82 -7.59
C LEU A 18 -4.07 4.16 -6.35
N LEU A 19 -3.43 4.68 -5.33
CA LEU A 19 -4.10 5.03 -4.09
C LEU A 19 -4.76 6.41 -4.19
N PRO A 20 -5.72 6.73 -3.30
CA PRO A 20 -6.34 8.05 -3.28
C PRO A 20 -5.33 9.16 -3.07
N GLU A 21 -5.68 10.38 -3.49
CA GLU A 21 -4.85 11.55 -3.28
C GLU A 21 -4.48 11.72 -1.81
N ASN A 22 -3.26 12.18 -1.59
CA ASN A 22 -2.74 12.51 -0.26
C ASN A 22 -2.65 11.32 0.69
N SER A 23 -2.67 10.10 0.16
CA SER A 23 -2.39 8.91 0.97
C SER A 23 -0.91 8.84 1.29
N LEU A 24 -0.57 8.19 2.39
CA LEU A 24 0.81 7.92 2.80
C LEU A 24 1.65 9.19 2.89
N LYS A 25 1.13 10.18 3.59
CA LYS A 25 1.73 11.52 3.67
C LYS A 25 3.13 11.52 4.27
N ASN A 26 3.47 10.52 5.06
CA ASN A 26 4.76 10.46 5.73
C ASN A 26 5.87 9.87 4.88
N LEU A 27 5.55 9.39 3.67
CA LEU A 27 6.56 8.83 2.79
C LEU A 27 7.17 9.91 1.91
N PRO A 28 8.46 9.74 1.51
CA PRO A 28 9.11 10.70 0.63
C PRO A 28 8.40 10.83 -0.71
N ARG A 29 8.40 12.03 -1.27
CA ARG A 29 7.84 12.32 -2.58
C ARG A 29 8.95 12.46 -3.60
N GLY A 30 8.63 12.11 -4.84
CA GLY A 30 9.58 12.26 -5.94
C GLY A 30 10.64 11.19 -6.00
N GLN A 31 10.54 10.16 -5.19
CA GLN A 31 11.48 9.04 -5.21
C GLN A 31 10.77 7.73 -4.89
N ASP A 32 11.39 6.64 -5.29
CA ASP A 32 10.83 5.32 -5.00
C ASP A 32 11.14 4.91 -3.57
N THR A 33 10.18 4.25 -2.95
CA THR A 33 10.32 3.69 -1.62
C THR A 33 9.83 2.24 -1.66
N PHE A 34 10.57 1.35 -1.03
CA PHE A 34 10.13 -0.05 -0.90
C PHE A 34 9.40 -0.22 0.41
N LEU A 35 8.16 -0.72 0.33
CA LEU A 35 7.33 -0.94 1.49
C LEU A 35 7.19 -2.43 1.75
N LYS A 36 7.55 -2.86 2.94
CA LYS A 36 7.28 -4.22 3.37
C LYS A 36 5.94 -4.25 4.07
N ILE A 37 5.00 -4.95 3.48
CA ILE A 37 3.61 -4.97 3.92
C ILE A 37 3.24 -6.39 4.29
N LYS A 38 2.76 -6.57 5.51
CA LYS A 38 2.33 -7.88 5.99
C LYS A 38 0.85 -8.08 5.70
N ASP A 39 0.50 -9.21 5.13
CA ASP A 39 -0.89 -9.54 4.88
C ASP A 39 -1.53 -10.25 6.10
N GLU A 40 -2.80 -10.62 5.96
CA GLU A 40 -3.56 -11.23 7.03
C GLU A 40 -3.06 -12.64 7.41
N ASP A 41 -2.31 -13.27 6.51
CA ASP A 41 -1.72 -14.58 6.76
C ASP A 41 -0.31 -14.49 7.33
N GLY A 42 0.18 -13.28 7.57
CA GLY A 42 1.52 -13.05 8.11
C GLY A 42 2.62 -13.03 7.06
N ILE A 43 2.27 -13.11 5.77
CA ILE A 43 3.24 -13.08 4.69
C ILE A 43 3.62 -11.62 4.40
N VAL A 44 4.92 -11.39 4.26
CA VAL A 44 5.44 -10.05 3.98
C VAL A 44 5.67 -9.90 2.48
N TRP A 45 5.08 -8.86 1.90
CA TRP A 45 5.22 -8.51 0.49
C TRP A 45 6.04 -7.24 0.37
N THR A 46 6.82 -7.10 -0.69
CA THR A 46 7.58 -5.89 -0.95
C THR A 46 6.95 -5.15 -2.12
N PHE A 47 6.28 -4.05 -1.81
CA PHE A 47 5.71 -3.18 -2.83
C PHE A 47 6.65 -2.01 -3.04
N ARG A 48 6.80 -1.62 -4.29
CA ARG A 48 7.52 -0.41 -4.64
C ARG A 48 6.51 0.73 -4.73
N CYS A 49 6.79 1.81 -4.04
CA CYS A 49 5.87 2.94 -3.96
C CYS A 49 6.53 4.18 -4.54
N THR A 50 5.84 4.85 -5.44
CA THR A 50 6.28 6.13 -5.98
C THR A 50 5.18 7.16 -5.72
N ILE A 51 5.53 8.27 -5.09
CA ILE A 51 4.62 9.38 -4.88
C ILE A 51 5.14 10.56 -5.69
N PRO A 52 4.43 10.96 -6.78
CA PRO A 52 4.88 12.12 -7.55
C PRO A 52 4.92 13.39 -6.70
N PRO A 53 5.82 14.32 -6.98
CA PRO A 53 5.81 15.61 -6.31
C PRO A 53 4.58 16.41 -6.72
N GLY A 54 4.13 17.29 -5.83
CA GLY A 54 2.99 18.17 -6.11
C GLY A 54 1.87 18.04 -5.11
N GLY A 55 0.87 18.91 -5.20
CA GLY A 55 -0.17 19.04 -4.20
C GLY A 55 -1.28 18.01 -4.24
N HIS A 56 -1.48 17.34 -5.38
CA HIS A 56 -2.54 16.35 -5.55
C HIS A 56 -1.96 15.00 -5.94
N SER A 57 -0.94 14.58 -5.21
CA SER A 57 -0.23 13.36 -5.53
C SER A 57 -1.00 12.12 -5.14
N ARG A 58 -1.00 11.13 -6.01
CA ARG A 58 -1.56 9.82 -5.74
C ARG A 58 -0.44 8.80 -5.72
N PRO A 59 -0.22 8.13 -4.59
CA PRO A 59 0.81 7.09 -4.54
C PRO A 59 0.49 5.95 -5.51
N VAL A 60 1.54 5.45 -6.15
CA VAL A 60 1.45 4.31 -7.06
C VAL A 60 2.23 3.16 -6.45
N LEU A 61 1.58 2.00 -6.31
CA LEU A 61 2.20 0.79 -5.77
C LEU A 61 2.33 -0.25 -6.87
N TYR A 62 3.53 -0.83 -6.98
CA TYR A 62 3.84 -1.88 -7.94
C TYR A 62 4.87 -2.83 -7.32
N GLY A 63 5.70 -3.50 -8.09
CA GLY A 63 6.58 -4.53 -7.54
C GLY A 63 5.81 -5.80 -7.29
N ASP A 64 5.79 -6.29 -6.06
CA ASP A 64 5.06 -7.52 -5.72
C ASP A 64 3.54 -7.37 -5.77
N TRP A 65 3.03 -6.19 -6.10
CA TRP A 65 1.58 -5.98 -6.17
C TRP A 65 0.90 -6.99 -7.10
N PHE A 66 1.47 -7.26 -8.26
CA PHE A 66 0.92 -8.24 -9.19
C PHE A 66 0.86 -9.63 -8.60
N LEU A 67 1.93 -10.05 -7.93
CA LEU A 67 1.96 -11.35 -7.28
C LEU A 67 0.89 -11.43 -6.20
N PHE A 68 0.73 -10.35 -5.46
CA PHE A 68 -0.29 -10.25 -4.43
C PHE A 68 -1.69 -10.40 -5.01
N VAL A 69 -1.98 -9.69 -6.11
CA VAL A 69 -3.27 -9.78 -6.81
C VAL A 69 -3.56 -11.21 -7.21
N ARG A 70 -2.59 -11.90 -7.79
CA ARG A 70 -2.75 -13.28 -8.24
C ARG A 70 -2.91 -14.24 -7.06
N GLN A 71 -2.06 -14.10 -6.07
CA GLN A 71 -2.07 -15.00 -4.92
C GLN A 71 -3.37 -14.89 -4.13
N LYS A 72 -3.89 -13.68 -4.00
CA LYS A 72 -5.12 -13.43 -3.25
C LYS A 72 -6.37 -13.53 -4.14
N GLY A 73 -6.21 -13.73 -5.44
CA GLY A 73 -7.35 -13.80 -6.36
C GLY A 73 -8.17 -12.52 -6.39
N LEU A 74 -7.52 -11.37 -6.40
CA LEU A 74 -8.22 -10.09 -6.35
C LEU A 74 -8.90 -9.81 -7.69
N LYS A 75 -10.09 -9.21 -7.61
CA LYS A 75 -10.90 -8.85 -8.77
C LYS A 75 -11.36 -7.41 -8.66
N VAL A 76 -11.77 -6.87 -9.79
CA VAL A 76 -12.38 -5.54 -9.82
C VAL A 76 -13.56 -5.52 -8.85
N GLY A 77 -13.61 -4.48 -8.01
CA GLY A 77 -14.63 -4.34 -6.99
C GLY A 77 -14.21 -4.81 -5.60
N ASP A 78 -13.18 -5.63 -5.51
CA ASP A 78 -12.64 -6.00 -4.21
C ASP A 78 -12.04 -4.77 -3.55
N ILE A 79 -12.00 -4.78 -2.23
CA ILE A 79 -11.52 -3.64 -1.45
C ILE A 79 -10.26 -4.05 -0.72
N ILE A 80 -9.22 -3.22 -0.79
CA ILE A 80 -8.05 -3.38 0.05
C ILE A 80 -7.99 -2.25 1.06
N VAL A 81 -7.42 -2.55 2.22
CA VAL A 81 -7.15 -1.57 3.26
C VAL A 81 -5.68 -1.70 3.62
N ILE A 82 -4.93 -0.61 3.43
CA ILE A 82 -3.54 -0.54 3.84
C ILE A 82 -3.48 0.28 5.11
N VAL A 83 -2.86 -0.28 6.14
CA VAL A 83 -2.72 0.38 7.44
C VAL A 83 -1.25 0.66 7.67
N PHE A 84 -0.94 1.90 7.97
CA PHE A 84 0.39 2.33 8.30
C PHE A 84 0.47 2.64 9.79
N TYR A 85 1.32 1.91 10.50
CA TYR A 85 1.61 2.15 11.90
C TYR A 85 2.97 2.79 12.01
N LYS A 86 3.01 4.05 12.40
CA LYS A 86 4.27 4.71 12.70
C LYS A 86 4.62 4.44 14.15
N GLN A 87 5.68 3.69 14.37
CA GLN A 87 6.13 3.41 15.71
C GLN A 87 6.88 4.62 16.26
N LYS A 88 6.55 5.02 17.49
CA LYS A 88 7.31 6.07 18.15
C LYS A 88 8.71 5.56 18.42
N ALA A 89 9.69 6.09 17.69
CA ALA A 89 11.06 5.74 17.92
C ALA A 89 11.51 6.24 19.27
N ARG A 90 12.02 5.35 20.09
CA ARG A 90 12.66 5.72 21.35
C ARG A 90 14.05 6.23 21.08
N ALA A 91 14.69 5.76 20.03
CA ALA A 91 15.99 6.24 19.58
C ALA A 91 15.79 7.08 18.33
N ALA A 92 16.48 8.19 18.27
CA ALA A 92 16.21 9.26 17.31
C ALA A 92 16.43 8.91 15.84
N ALA A 93 16.96 7.75 15.51
CA ALA A 93 17.25 7.39 14.12
C ALA A 93 16.65 6.06 13.71
N ASP A 94 15.85 5.46 14.57
CA ASP A 94 15.34 4.13 14.26
C ASP A 94 13.97 4.21 13.61
N THR A 95 13.94 4.06 12.29
CA THR A 95 12.70 3.98 11.52
C THR A 95 12.27 2.54 11.29
N SER A 96 13.00 1.56 11.83
CA SER A 96 12.70 0.16 11.62
C SER A 96 11.38 -0.28 12.25
N GLY A 97 10.80 0.57 13.10
CA GLY A 97 9.52 0.30 13.70
C GLY A 97 8.32 0.67 12.86
N ASP A 98 8.52 1.35 11.73
CA ASP A 98 7.41 1.65 10.83
C ASP A 98 6.88 0.34 10.25
N HIS A 99 5.55 0.23 10.22
CA HIS A 99 4.91 -1.05 9.95
C HIS A 99 3.71 -0.86 9.05
N PHE A 100 3.61 -1.70 8.02
CA PHE A 100 2.49 -1.69 7.09
C PHE A 100 1.77 -3.02 7.13
N GLU A 101 0.46 -2.96 7.08
CA GLU A 101 -0.38 -4.14 6.92
C GLU A 101 -1.36 -3.93 5.79
N ILE A 102 -1.75 -5.02 5.14
CA ILE A 102 -2.76 -4.98 4.08
C ILE A 102 -3.83 -6.02 4.35
N LYS A 103 -5.08 -5.60 4.24
CA LYS A 103 -6.24 -6.46 4.40
C LYS A 103 -7.06 -6.44 3.12
N VAL A 104 -7.74 -7.53 2.84
CA VAL A 104 -8.55 -7.68 1.65
C VAL A 104 -9.99 -7.98 2.05
N LYS A 105 -10.93 -7.24 1.44
CA LYS A 105 -12.35 -7.53 1.54
C LYS A 105 -12.86 -7.94 0.18
N LYS A 106 -13.24 -9.20 0.05
CA LYS A 106 -13.80 -9.71 -1.20
C LYS A 106 -15.24 -9.26 -1.36
N THR A 107 -15.57 -8.78 -2.56
CA THR A 107 -16.97 -8.52 -2.86
C THR A 107 -17.67 -9.83 -3.18
N ARG A 108 -18.89 -9.94 -2.73
CA ARG A 108 -19.76 -11.06 -3.10
C ARG A 108 -20.65 -10.66 -4.24
N ASN A 109 -20.79 -11.54 -5.17
CA ASN A 109 -21.77 -11.39 -6.25
C ASN A 109 -23.01 -12.20 -5.92
#